data_eb82e789b02a86a8b3c9891d82d30fa9
#
_entry.id   eb82e789b02a86a8b3c9891d82d30fa9
#
_cell.length_a   1.000
_cell.length_b   1.000
_cell.length_c   1.000
_cell.angle_alpha   90.00
_cell.angle_beta   90.00
_cell.angle_gamma   90.00
#
_symmetry.space_group_name_H-M   'P 1'
#
loop_
_entity.id
_entity.type
_entity.pdbx_description
1 polymer ?
#
loop_
_entity_poly.entity_id
_entity_poly.type
_entity_poly.pdbx_seq_one_letter_code
_entity_poly.pdbx_strand_id
1 'polypeptide(L)'
;MPEVALRWLGVVSFEIVLNNQHIIVDPFITDAPYNGGLTSAVIERADLLLLSHCHWDHIMDIPDIMRRFTPPLLTGERAAWEMVQWLDCSPSRVYPMWPGMELDFDFVRVQALPGRHTDLHKPLSQLREHFAANALVQRQNSEAFLNMQLVGSFEYRNYLLTTPQGKRILIWGNDPTVEQRNLLRGLRPDIALLQYSKQKPDDMIRFAADIGAQCFIPHHMDLKRSREQYQPLIDKLREGLHDAVPEIRFIQPEYNHWYTF
;
A
#
# COMPACT_ATOMS: atom_id res chain seq x y z
N MET A 1 -6.89 14.44 -20.39
CA MET A 1 -7.06 14.03 -18.97
C MET A 1 -5.70 14.11 -18.33
N PRO A 2 -5.60 14.35 -17.02
CA PRO A 2 -4.30 14.30 -16.34
C PRO A 2 -3.64 12.93 -16.55
N GLU A 3 -2.33 12.90 -16.63
CA GLU A 3 -1.56 11.67 -16.82
C GLU A 3 -1.74 10.69 -15.65
N VAL A 4 -1.78 11.25 -14.44
CA VAL A 4 -1.98 10.51 -13.19
C VAL A 4 -3.09 11.18 -12.39
N ALA A 5 -4.06 10.41 -11.95
CA ALA A 5 -4.98 10.77 -10.89
C ALA A 5 -4.95 9.71 -9.80
N LEU A 6 -5.07 10.11 -8.55
CA LEU A 6 -5.18 9.17 -7.44
C LEU A 6 -6.13 9.68 -6.36
N ARG A 7 -6.74 8.74 -5.62
CA ARG A 7 -7.50 9.02 -4.40
C ARG A 7 -7.15 8.03 -3.30
N TRP A 8 -7.23 8.50 -2.06
CA TRP A 8 -7.07 7.68 -0.88
C TRP A 8 -8.43 7.21 -0.36
N LEU A 9 -8.55 5.92 -0.06
CA LEU A 9 -9.80 5.29 0.36
C LEU A 9 -9.80 4.87 1.85
N GLY A 10 -8.73 5.20 2.55
CA GLY A 10 -8.50 4.88 3.95
C GLY A 10 -7.36 3.90 4.16
N VAL A 11 -6.75 3.96 5.32
CA VAL A 11 -5.61 3.17 5.77
C VAL A 11 -4.47 3.17 4.73
N VAL A 12 -4.36 2.11 3.95
CA VAL A 12 -3.35 1.93 2.90
C VAL A 12 -3.95 1.93 1.50
N SER A 13 -5.28 1.99 1.42
CA SER A 13 -6.00 1.76 0.18
C SER A 13 -5.96 2.98 -0.72
N PHE A 14 -5.46 2.80 -1.93
CA PHE A 14 -5.46 3.82 -2.98
C PHE A 14 -6.10 3.29 -4.26
N GLU A 15 -6.74 4.19 -4.98
CA GLU A 15 -7.03 4.01 -6.39
C GLU A 15 -6.17 5.00 -7.19
N ILE A 16 -5.42 4.47 -8.15
CA ILE A 16 -4.52 5.22 -9.03
C ILE A 16 -5.01 5.01 -10.46
N VAL A 17 -5.26 6.10 -11.17
CA VAL A 17 -5.70 6.07 -12.58
C VAL A 17 -4.58 6.57 -13.47
N LEU A 18 -4.15 5.71 -14.39
CA LEU A 18 -3.13 5.98 -15.40
C LEU A 18 -3.72 5.72 -16.78
N ASN A 19 -3.81 6.73 -17.63
CA ASN A 19 -4.36 6.57 -18.98
C ASN A 19 -5.72 5.85 -18.99
N ASN A 20 -6.61 6.21 -18.08
CA ASN A 20 -7.95 5.60 -17.93
C ASN A 20 -7.92 4.10 -17.51
N GLN A 21 -6.79 3.60 -16.98
CA GLN A 21 -6.69 2.28 -16.36
C GLN A 21 -6.57 2.44 -14.85
N HIS A 22 -7.28 1.61 -14.09
CA HIS A 22 -7.45 1.73 -12.66
C HIS A 22 -6.61 0.67 -11.93
N ILE A 23 -5.67 1.13 -11.12
CA ILE A 23 -4.86 0.31 -10.23
C ILE A 23 -5.40 0.47 -8.82
N ILE A 24 -5.76 -0.63 -8.18
CA ILE A 24 -6.19 -0.63 -6.79
C ILE A 24 -5.07 -1.21 -5.93
N VAL A 25 -4.68 -0.47 -4.90
CA VAL A 25 -3.60 -0.83 -3.99
C VAL A 25 -4.17 -1.18 -2.63
N ASP A 26 -3.80 -2.33 -2.09
CA ASP A 26 -4.11 -2.80 -0.73
C ASP A 26 -5.55 -2.52 -0.30
N PRO A 27 -6.59 -3.09 -0.97
CA PRO A 27 -7.96 -2.70 -0.74
C PRO A 27 -8.50 -3.20 0.61
N PHE A 28 -8.53 -2.27 1.56
CA PHE A 28 -9.18 -2.36 2.85
C PHE A 28 -10.04 -1.11 3.05
N ILE A 29 -11.27 -1.12 2.55
CA ILE A 29 -12.14 0.05 2.44
C ILE A 29 -13.39 -0.14 3.32
N THR A 30 -14.10 -1.26 3.12
CA THR A 30 -15.41 -1.51 3.74
C THR A 30 -15.35 -1.57 5.27
N ASP A 31 -14.32 -2.19 5.80
CA ASP A 31 -14.09 -2.32 7.25
C ASP A 31 -13.05 -1.29 7.77
N ALA A 32 -12.60 -0.35 6.93
CA ALA A 32 -11.63 0.66 7.35
C ALA A 32 -12.30 1.65 8.34
N PRO A 33 -11.66 1.88 9.51
CA PRO A 33 -12.18 2.85 10.46
C PRO A 33 -12.02 4.28 9.91
N TYR A 34 -12.87 5.18 10.36
CA TYR A 34 -12.77 6.63 10.12
C TYR A 34 -12.86 7.11 8.67
N ASN A 35 -13.07 6.24 7.67
CA ASN A 35 -13.12 6.60 6.25
C ASN A 35 -14.46 7.20 5.78
N GLY A 36 -15.32 7.60 6.70
CA GLY A 36 -16.61 8.21 6.38
C GLY A 36 -17.68 7.23 5.91
N GLY A 37 -17.50 5.92 6.14
CA GLY A 37 -18.45 4.87 5.73
C GLY A 37 -18.30 4.46 4.24
N LEU A 38 -17.14 4.70 3.63
CA LEU A 38 -16.83 4.17 2.30
C LEU A 38 -16.84 2.65 2.32
N THR A 39 -17.26 2.06 1.22
CA THR A 39 -17.20 0.62 0.97
C THR A 39 -16.49 0.35 -0.35
N SER A 40 -16.17 -0.91 -0.65
CA SER A 40 -15.61 -1.30 -1.94
C SER A 40 -16.49 -0.92 -3.15
N ALA A 41 -17.77 -0.60 -2.92
CA ALA A 41 -18.68 -0.13 -3.96
C ALA A 41 -18.25 1.18 -4.64
N VAL A 42 -17.38 1.99 -3.99
CA VAL A 42 -16.83 3.21 -4.61
C VAL A 42 -15.85 2.91 -5.76
N ILE A 43 -15.35 1.66 -5.85
CA ILE A 43 -14.53 1.20 -6.95
C ILE A 43 -15.46 0.83 -8.11
N GLU A 44 -15.36 1.58 -9.20
CA GLU A 44 -16.19 1.37 -10.39
C GLU A 44 -15.45 0.58 -11.48
N ARG A 45 -14.13 0.49 -11.38
CA ARG A 45 -13.25 -0.25 -12.29
C ARG A 45 -11.97 -0.68 -11.59
N ALA A 46 -11.46 -1.85 -11.96
CA ALA A 46 -10.13 -2.32 -11.52
C ALA A 46 -9.48 -3.10 -12.67
N ASP A 47 -8.37 -2.59 -13.18
CA ASP A 47 -7.59 -3.21 -14.26
C ASP A 47 -6.36 -3.93 -13.71
N LEU A 48 -5.92 -3.56 -12.49
CA LEU A 48 -4.80 -4.17 -11.80
C LEU A 48 -5.00 -4.06 -10.28
N LEU A 49 -4.68 -5.12 -9.55
CA LEU A 49 -4.54 -5.10 -8.09
C LEU A 49 -3.07 -5.21 -7.70
N LEU A 50 -2.62 -4.34 -6.81
CA LEU A 50 -1.30 -4.41 -6.18
C LEU A 50 -1.47 -4.68 -4.68
N LEU A 51 -0.79 -5.70 -4.19
CA LEU A 51 -0.81 -6.06 -2.79
C LEU A 51 0.60 -6.01 -2.20
N SER A 52 0.78 -5.16 -1.19
CA SER A 52 2.05 -5.06 -0.46
C SER A 52 2.32 -6.31 0.38
N HIS A 53 1.33 -6.76 1.14
CA HIS A 53 1.34 -7.99 1.93
C HIS A 53 -0.10 -8.40 2.33
N CYS A 54 -0.26 -9.60 2.88
CA CYS A 54 -1.57 -10.21 3.07
C CYS A 54 -2.15 -10.09 4.47
N HIS A 55 -1.86 -9.03 5.23
CA HIS A 55 -2.58 -8.74 6.46
C HIS A 55 -4.01 -8.24 6.18
N TRP A 56 -4.90 -8.50 7.13
CA TRP A 56 -6.33 -8.21 7.01
C TRP A 56 -6.63 -6.75 6.63
N ASP A 57 -5.85 -5.80 7.16
CA ASP A 57 -5.97 -4.36 6.89
C ASP A 57 -5.44 -3.93 5.51
N HIS A 58 -5.16 -4.90 4.63
CA HIS A 58 -4.73 -4.69 3.24
C HIS A 58 -5.57 -5.47 2.22
N ILE A 59 -6.34 -6.52 2.64
CA ILE A 59 -6.87 -7.49 1.69
C ILE A 59 -8.38 -7.71 1.74
N MET A 60 -9.10 -7.18 2.74
CA MET A 60 -10.48 -7.59 3.02
C MET A 60 -11.46 -7.34 1.87
N ASP A 61 -11.22 -6.34 1.01
CA ASP A 61 -12.08 -6.06 -0.15
C ASP A 61 -11.61 -6.72 -1.46
N ILE A 62 -10.47 -7.45 -1.45
CA ILE A 62 -9.99 -8.17 -2.65
C ILE A 62 -11.05 -9.12 -3.21
N PRO A 63 -11.74 -9.97 -2.40
CA PRO A 63 -12.74 -10.91 -2.94
C PRO A 63 -13.86 -10.21 -3.71
N ASP A 64 -14.36 -9.07 -3.21
CA ASP A 64 -15.41 -8.31 -3.87
C ASP A 64 -14.93 -7.70 -5.19
N ILE A 65 -13.76 -7.08 -5.19
CA ILE A 65 -13.16 -6.46 -6.38
C ILE A 65 -12.84 -7.51 -7.44
N MET A 66 -12.24 -8.65 -7.05
CA MET A 66 -11.92 -9.76 -7.94
C MET A 66 -13.16 -10.37 -8.59
N ARG A 67 -14.27 -10.46 -7.85
CA ARG A 67 -15.54 -10.97 -8.36
C ARG A 67 -16.18 -10.02 -9.37
N ARG A 68 -16.12 -8.69 -9.13
CA ARG A 68 -16.76 -7.68 -9.99
C ARG A 68 -15.99 -7.38 -11.27
N PHE A 69 -14.65 -7.30 -11.18
CA PHE A 69 -13.82 -6.76 -12.27
C PHE A 69 -12.82 -7.75 -12.83
N THR A 70 -12.51 -8.80 -12.08
CA THR A 70 -11.56 -9.84 -12.49
C THR A 70 -10.15 -9.37 -12.90
N PRO A 71 -9.52 -8.39 -12.24
CA PRO A 71 -8.18 -7.92 -12.56
C PRO A 71 -7.09 -8.96 -12.28
N PRO A 72 -5.89 -8.87 -12.88
CA PRO A 72 -4.72 -9.54 -12.36
C PRO A 72 -4.37 -8.98 -10.97
N LEU A 73 -3.92 -9.87 -10.06
CA LEU A 73 -3.45 -9.53 -8.72
C LEU A 73 -1.95 -9.77 -8.61
N LEU A 74 -1.17 -8.73 -8.34
CA LEU A 74 0.25 -8.83 -8.02
C LEU A 74 0.44 -8.85 -6.52
N THR A 75 1.14 -9.87 -6.03
CA THR A 75 1.40 -10.06 -4.59
C THR A 75 2.78 -10.68 -4.37
N GLY A 76 3.26 -10.78 -3.14
CA GLY A 76 4.49 -11.48 -2.82
C GLY A 76 4.42 -12.98 -3.17
N GLU A 77 5.58 -13.57 -3.44
CA GLU A 77 5.67 -14.97 -3.88
C GLU A 77 5.16 -15.96 -2.84
N ARG A 78 5.31 -15.67 -1.54
CA ARG A 78 4.85 -16.54 -0.46
C ARG A 78 3.34 -16.51 -0.27
N ALA A 79 2.74 -15.34 -0.51
CA ALA A 79 1.30 -15.14 -0.36
C ALA A 79 0.49 -15.62 -1.57
N ALA A 80 1.12 -15.79 -2.72
CA ALA A 80 0.40 -16.03 -3.98
C ALA A 80 -0.46 -17.29 -3.96
N TRP A 81 0.06 -18.39 -3.38
CA TRP A 81 -0.68 -19.64 -3.30
C TRP A 81 -1.87 -19.58 -2.33
N GLU A 82 -1.67 -19.00 -1.16
CA GLU A 82 -2.71 -18.79 -0.16
C GLU A 82 -3.81 -17.86 -0.69
N MET A 83 -3.43 -16.85 -1.48
CA MET A 83 -4.38 -15.98 -2.18
C MET A 83 -5.24 -16.74 -3.18
N VAL A 84 -4.65 -17.62 -4.00
CA VAL A 84 -5.38 -18.49 -4.93
C VAL A 84 -6.40 -19.35 -4.19
N GLN A 85 -6.00 -19.97 -3.07
CA GLN A 85 -6.86 -20.81 -2.25
C GLN A 85 -7.99 -20.01 -1.57
N TRP A 86 -7.67 -18.87 -1.01
CA TRP A 86 -8.64 -18.03 -0.32
C TRP A 86 -9.68 -17.42 -1.27
N LEU A 87 -9.24 -17.00 -2.46
CA LEU A 87 -10.09 -16.36 -3.47
C LEU A 87 -10.85 -17.38 -4.33
N ASP A 88 -10.54 -18.67 -4.22
CA ASP A 88 -11.05 -19.76 -5.08
C ASP A 88 -10.98 -19.35 -6.58
N CYS A 89 -9.83 -18.87 -7.00
CA CYS A 89 -9.62 -18.35 -8.34
C CYS A 89 -8.57 -19.13 -9.13
N SER A 90 -8.52 -18.92 -10.46
CA SER A 90 -7.45 -19.51 -11.27
C SER A 90 -6.09 -18.98 -10.85
N PRO A 91 -5.05 -19.85 -10.69
CA PRO A 91 -3.68 -19.42 -10.42
C PRO A 91 -3.13 -18.40 -11.45
N SER A 92 -3.64 -18.42 -12.67
CA SER A 92 -3.27 -17.47 -13.72
C SER A 92 -3.72 -16.01 -13.45
N ARG A 93 -4.49 -15.79 -12.37
CA ARG A 93 -4.96 -14.48 -11.94
C ARG A 93 -4.07 -13.85 -10.87
N VAL A 94 -3.20 -14.63 -10.23
CA VAL A 94 -2.34 -14.19 -9.14
C VAL A 94 -0.88 -14.29 -9.59
N TYR A 95 -0.22 -13.15 -9.66
CA TYR A 95 1.15 -13.03 -10.15
C TYR A 95 2.11 -12.85 -8.96
N PRO A 96 2.92 -13.87 -8.64
CA PRO A 96 3.91 -13.76 -7.58
C PRO A 96 5.01 -12.79 -7.98
N MET A 97 5.29 -11.83 -7.10
CA MET A 97 6.32 -10.82 -7.30
C MET A 97 7.44 -11.00 -6.27
N TRP A 98 8.68 -11.07 -6.73
CA TRP A 98 9.84 -11.03 -5.85
C TRP A 98 10.66 -9.75 -6.06
N PRO A 99 11.48 -9.34 -5.08
CA PRO A 99 12.25 -8.10 -5.18
C PRO A 99 13.11 -8.04 -6.43
N GLY A 100 13.02 -6.94 -7.17
CA GLY A 100 13.72 -6.72 -8.44
C GLY A 100 12.96 -7.18 -9.67
N MET A 101 11.85 -7.92 -9.52
CA MET A 101 11.01 -8.31 -10.65
C MET A 101 10.28 -7.10 -11.23
N GLU A 102 10.18 -7.06 -12.53
CA GLU A 102 9.44 -6.06 -13.31
C GLU A 102 8.39 -6.75 -14.19
N LEU A 103 7.22 -6.16 -14.26
CA LEU A 103 6.17 -6.54 -15.21
C LEU A 103 5.74 -5.31 -15.99
N ASP A 104 5.70 -5.45 -17.31
CA ASP A 104 5.24 -4.40 -18.21
C ASP A 104 3.78 -4.67 -18.60
N PHE A 105 2.93 -3.68 -18.32
CA PHE A 105 1.59 -3.54 -18.86
C PHE A 105 1.60 -2.37 -19.84
N ASP A 106 0.72 -2.36 -20.81
CA ASP A 106 0.68 -1.28 -21.82
C ASP A 106 0.59 0.13 -21.21
N PHE A 107 0.03 0.25 -20.01
CA PHE A 107 -0.22 1.53 -19.33
C PHE A 107 0.73 1.81 -18.15
N VAL A 108 1.47 0.81 -17.68
CA VAL A 108 2.39 0.96 -16.53
C VAL A 108 3.40 -0.18 -16.50
N ARG A 109 4.66 0.14 -16.15
CA ARG A 109 5.64 -0.82 -15.67
C ARG A 109 5.56 -0.88 -14.15
N VAL A 110 5.43 -2.07 -13.59
CA VAL A 110 5.42 -2.33 -12.16
C VAL A 110 6.71 -3.03 -11.76
N GLN A 111 7.51 -2.37 -10.93
CA GLN A 111 8.71 -2.96 -10.33
C GLN A 111 8.43 -3.30 -8.87
N ALA A 112 8.68 -4.54 -8.46
CA ALA A 112 8.64 -4.96 -7.07
C ALA A 112 9.95 -4.58 -6.37
N LEU A 113 9.84 -3.87 -5.26
CA LEU A 113 10.96 -3.46 -4.42
C LEU A 113 10.95 -4.25 -3.11
N PRO A 114 12.13 -4.48 -2.50
CA PRO A 114 12.20 -5.17 -1.23
C PRO A 114 11.45 -4.39 -0.14
N GLY A 115 10.63 -5.09 0.63
CA GLY A 115 9.97 -4.59 1.81
C GLY A 115 10.34 -5.41 3.04
N ARG A 116 9.96 -4.91 4.21
CA ARG A 116 10.17 -5.59 5.49
C ARG A 116 9.00 -5.31 6.42
N HIS A 117 8.38 -6.37 6.92
CA HIS A 117 7.37 -6.22 7.96
C HIS A 117 8.03 -6.06 9.35
N THR A 118 7.37 -5.32 10.25
CA THR A 118 7.91 -5.03 11.59
C THR A 118 7.84 -6.21 12.56
N ASP A 119 7.08 -7.26 12.24
CA ASP A 119 6.82 -8.39 13.13
C ASP A 119 7.83 -9.54 13.02
N LEU A 120 8.84 -9.41 12.18
CA LEU A 120 9.87 -10.44 11.91
C LEU A 120 10.58 -11.01 13.15
N HIS A 121 10.51 -10.32 14.28
CA HIS A 121 11.18 -10.74 15.53
C HIS A 121 10.25 -11.46 16.51
N LYS A 122 8.95 -11.58 16.17
CA LYS A 122 7.99 -12.25 17.06
C LYS A 122 7.96 -13.76 16.80
N PRO A 123 7.87 -14.59 17.84
CA PRO A 123 7.63 -16.04 17.67
C PRO A 123 6.32 -16.30 16.91
N LEU A 124 6.31 -17.34 16.07
CA LEU A 124 5.12 -17.72 15.28
C LEU A 124 3.88 -17.97 16.14
N SER A 125 4.05 -18.56 17.33
CA SER A 125 2.94 -18.79 18.26
C SER A 125 2.28 -17.46 18.70
N GLN A 126 3.07 -16.45 19.03
CA GLN A 126 2.55 -15.14 19.42
C GLN A 126 1.86 -14.42 18.24
N LEU A 127 2.40 -14.56 17.03
CA LEU A 127 1.76 -14.01 15.83
C LEU A 127 0.42 -14.70 15.58
N ARG A 128 0.40 -16.03 15.67
CA ARG A 128 -0.83 -16.81 15.49
C ARG A 128 -1.92 -16.43 16.50
N GLU A 129 -1.58 -16.33 17.78
CA GLU A 129 -2.49 -15.87 18.84
C GLU A 129 -2.99 -14.45 18.56
N HIS A 130 -2.10 -13.55 18.17
CA HIS A 130 -2.44 -12.16 17.84
C HIS A 130 -3.47 -12.06 16.71
N PHE A 131 -3.24 -12.78 15.60
CA PHE A 131 -4.19 -12.77 14.48
C PHE A 131 -5.46 -13.53 14.78
N ALA A 132 -5.39 -14.67 15.47
CA ALA A 132 -6.57 -15.43 15.88
C ALA A 132 -7.49 -14.65 16.83
N ALA A 133 -6.96 -13.69 17.58
CA ALA A 133 -7.75 -12.80 18.44
C ALA A 133 -8.41 -11.61 17.68
N ASN A 134 -8.03 -11.37 16.42
CA ASN A 134 -8.59 -10.26 15.64
C ASN A 134 -9.99 -10.62 15.12
N ALA A 135 -10.98 -9.77 15.39
CA ALA A 135 -12.38 -10.01 15.04
C ALA A 135 -12.60 -10.15 13.51
N LEU A 136 -11.87 -9.40 12.68
CA LEU A 136 -11.98 -9.49 11.22
C LEU A 136 -11.39 -10.82 10.71
N VAL A 137 -10.29 -11.28 11.31
CA VAL A 137 -9.70 -12.59 11.00
C VAL A 137 -10.63 -13.72 11.44
N GLN A 138 -11.19 -13.64 12.64
CA GLN A 138 -12.18 -14.60 13.14
C GLN A 138 -13.42 -14.69 12.24
N ARG A 139 -13.91 -13.56 11.73
CA ARG A 139 -15.06 -13.50 10.83
C ARG A 139 -14.85 -14.30 9.52
N GLN A 140 -13.61 -14.45 9.06
CA GLN A 140 -13.30 -15.28 7.89
C GLN A 140 -13.44 -16.79 8.16
N ASN A 141 -13.36 -17.21 9.42
CA ASN A 141 -13.50 -18.59 9.87
C ASN A 141 -12.72 -19.60 9.00
N SER A 142 -11.49 -19.25 8.64
CA SER A 142 -10.65 -19.98 7.69
C SER A 142 -9.21 -20.12 8.20
N GLU A 143 -8.75 -21.36 8.30
CA GLU A 143 -7.34 -21.64 8.63
C GLU A 143 -6.40 -21.12 7.53
N ALA A 144 -6.80 -21.19 6.26
CA ALA A 144 -6.04 -20.64 5.15
C ALA A 144 -5.88 -19.12 5.31
N PHE A 145 -6.94 -18.42 5.73
CA PHE A 145 -6.87 -16.99 5.97
C PHE A 145 -5.94 -16.65 7.15
N LEU A 146 -5.98 -17.43 8.23
CA LEU A 146 -5.06 -17.26 9.35
C LEU A 146 -3.60 -17.51 8.94
N ASN A 147 -3.34 -18.51 8.10
CA ASN A 147 -2.01 -18.78 7.56
C ASN A 147 -1.53 -17.61 6.67
N MET A 148 -2.39 -16.99 5.87
CA MET A 148 -2.06 -15.77 5.13
C MET A 148 -1.61 -14.64 6.05
N GLN A 149 -2.25 -14.45 7.21
CA GLN A 149 -1.82 -13.43 8.19
C GLN A 149 -0.40 -13.70 8.69
N LEU A 150 -0.07 -14.96 8.92
CA LEU A 150 1.30 -15.36 9.32
C LEU A 150 2.31 -15.09 8.19
N VAL A 151 1.97 -15.46 6.96
CA VAL A 151 2.81 -15.15 5.78
C VAL A 151 3.02 -13.66 5.63
N GLY A 152 1.98 -12.85 5.78
CA GLY A 152 2.04 -11.38 5.72
C GLY A 152 3.01 -10.76 6.73
N SER A 153 3.27 -11.43 7.85
CA SER A 153 4.25 -10.97 8.84
C SER A 153 5.70 -11.11 8.37
N PHE A 154 5.95 -11.97 7.36
CA PHE A 154 7.31 -12.27 6.86
C PHE A 154 7.56 -11.78 5.45
N GLU A 155 6.53 -11.30 4.77
CA GLU A 155 6.62 -10.83 3.40
C GLU A 155 6.00 -9.45 3.26
N TYR A 156 6.74 -8.56 2.63
CA TYR A 156 6.28 -7.21 2.28
C TYR A 156 6.90 -6.80 0.95
N ARG A 157 6.08 -6.27 0.05
CA ARG A 157 6.52 -5.70 -1.23
C ARG A 157 6.19 -4.21 -1.26
N ASN A 158 7.18 -3.44 -1.66
CA ASN A 158 6.97 -2.08 -2.10
C ASN A 158 6.93 -2.08 -3.62
N TYR A 159 6.38 -1.03 -4.21
CA TYR A 159 6.24 -0.96 -5.67
C TYR A 159 6.71 0.39 -6.20
N LEU A 160 7.40 0.35 -7.33
CA LEU A 160 7.63 1.51 -8.18
C LEU A 160 6.82 1.32 -9.46
N LEU A 161 5.90 2.25 -9.70
CA LEU A 161 5.13 2.33 -10.92
C LEU A 161 5.80 3.36 -11.84
N THR A 162 5.99 3.00 -13.11
CA THR A 162 6.51 3.93 -14.12
C THR A 162 5.54 3.99 -15.29
N THR A 163 5.01 5.17 -15.59
CA THR A 163 4.14 5.37 -16.75
C THR A 163 4.94 5.32 -18.05
N PRO A 164 4.30 5.10 -19.21
CA PRO A 164 4.97 5.17 -20.50
C PRO A 164 5.66 6.52 -20.77
N GLN A 165 5.18 7.61 -20.14
CA GLN A 165 5.76 8.94 -20.24
C GLN A 165 6.93 9.17 -19.26
N GLY A 166 7.23 8.16 -18.44
CA GLY A 166 8.36 8.18 -17.49
C GLY A 166 8.03 8.72 -16.11
N LYS A 167 6.76 9.05 -15.82
CA LYS A 167 6.36 9.48 -14.48
C LYS A 167 6.42 8.32 -13.49
N ARG A 168 6.98 8.55 -12.30
CA ARG A 168 7.26 7.52 -11.31
C ARG A 168 6.46 7.71 -10.02
N ILE A 169 5.77 6.66 -9.59
CA ILE A 169 5.00 6.63 -8.35
C ILE A 169 5.60 5.55 -7.46
N LEU A 170 6.16 5.95 -6.31
CA LEU A 170 6.66 5.03 -5.29
C LEU A 170 5.56 4.74 -4.27
N ILE A 171 5.26 3.46 -4.06
CA ILE A 171 4.39 2.97 -2.99
C ILE A 171 5.28 2.26 -1.98
N TRP A 172 5.41 2.84 -0.79
CA TRP A 172 6.35 2.36 0.22
C TRP A 172 5.69 2.25 1.60
N GLY A 173 5.81 1.07 2.19
CA GLY A 173 5.44 0.81 3.57
C GLY A 173 6.64 0.53 4.46
N ASN A 174 6.47 0.73 5.75
CA ASN A 174 7.46 0.51 6.82
C ASN A 174 8.72 1.39 6.77
N ASP A 175 9.52 1.28 7.84
CA ASP A 175 10.81 1.96 7.92
C ASP A 175 11.81 1.30 6.97
N PRO A 176 12.44 2.03 6.05
CA PRO A 176 13.47 1.50 5.19
C PRO A 176 14.72 1.17 6.01
N THR A 177 15.36 0.04 5.72
CA THR A 177 16.72 -0.25 6.24
C THR A 177 17.74 0.69 5.61
N VAL A 178 18.96 0.70 6.16
CA VAL A 178 20.07 1.49 5.58
C VAL A 178 20.34 1.07 4.12
N GLU A 179 20.31 -0.24 3.84
CA GLU A 179 20.52 -0.79 2.51
C GLU A 179 19.42 -0.35 1.54
N GLN A 180 18.16 -0.37 1.99
CA GLN A 180 17.01 0.09 1.20
C GLN A 180 17.09 1.59 0.93
N ARG A 181 17.47 2.41 1.93
CA ARG A 181 17.70 3.85 1.71
C ARG A 181 18.80 4.10 0.67
N ASN A 182 19.90 3.36 0.74
CA ASN A 182 20.99 3.48 -0.22
C ASN A 182 20.56 3.05 -1.63
N LEU A 183 19.77 1.96 -1.75
CA LEU A 183 19.21 1.50 -3.03
C LEU A 183 18.31 2.56 -3.69
N LEU A 184 17.52 3.25 -2.88
CA LEU A 184 16.52 4.22 -3.35
C LEU A 184 17.03 5.65 -3.42
N ARG A 185 18.25 5.92 -2.95
CA ARG A 185 18.84 7.26 -2.94
C ARG A 185 18.86 7.86 -4.33
N GLY A 186 18.25 9.03 -4.47
CA GLY A 186 18.16 9.75 -5.75
C GLY A 186 17.21 9.09 -6.76
N LEU A 187 16.28 8.24 -6.30
CA LEU A 187 15.24 7.63 -7.16
C LEU A 187 14.39 8.70 -7.85
N ARG A 188 14.15 9.84 -7.19
CA ARG A 188 13.34 10.98 -7.68
C ARG A 188 11.96 10.57 -8.16
N PRO A 189 11.12 9.94 -7.32
CA PRO A 189 9.74 9.68 -7.71
C PRO A 189 8.96 11.00 -7.80
N ASP A 190 8.08 11.10 -8.81
CA ASP A 190 7.17 12.24 -8.95
C ASP A 190 6.16 12.26 -7.79
N ILE A 191 5.72 11.06 -7.37
CA ILE A 191 4.80 10.87 -6.25
C ILE A 191 5.36 9.76 -5.35
N ALA A 192 5.44 10.02 -4.05
CA ALA A 192 5.78 9.05 -3.03
C ALA A 192 4.62 8.87 -2.03
N LEU A 193 3.98 7.70 -2.06
CA LEU A 193 3.00 7.26 -1.08
C LEU A 193 3.76 6.55 0.04
N LEU A 194 3.89 7.18 1.22
CA LEU A 194 4.73 6.67 2.30
C LEU A 194 3.91 6.36 3.56
N GLN A 195 4.03 5.13 4.05
CA GLN A 195 3.30 4.65 5.24
C GLN A 195 3.81 5.31 6.52
N TYR A 196 2.86 5.79 7.34
CA TYR A 196 3.12 6.49 8.61
C TYR A 196 2.68 5.70 9.85
N SER A 197 2.73 4.38 9.87
CA SER A 197 2.17 3.60 11.00
C SER A 197 3.02 3.65 12.27
N LYS A 198 4.32 3.50 12.16
CA LYS A 198 5.25 3.40 13.30
C LYS A 198 6.48 4.33 13.16
N GLN A 199 6.63 4.98 12.03
CA GLN A 199 7.75 5.87 11.75
C GLN A 199 7.65 7.16 12.57
N LYS A 200 8.80 7.72 12.89
CA LYS A 200 8.89 9.07 13.44
C LYS A 200 8.85 10.09 12.30
N PRO A 201 8.29 11.29 12.49
CA PRO A 201 8.31 12.34 11.46
C PRO A 201 9.71 12.57 10.87
N ASP A 202 10.73 12.67 11.71
CA ASP A 202 12.11 12.92 11.28
C ASP A 202 12.69 11.81 10.39
N ASP A 203 12.28 10.56 10.60
CA ASP A 203 12.71 9.41 9.78
C ASP A 203 12.04 9.46 8.40
N MET A 204 10.77 9.84 8.35
CA MET A 204 10.03 10.03 7.09
C MET A 204 10.56 11.22 6.29
N ILE A 205 10.85 12.34 6.95
CA ILE A 205 11.45 13.54 6.32
C ILE A 205 12.79 13.16 5.68
N ARG A 206 13.67 12.49 6.44
CA ARG A 206 14.95 12.02 5.92
C ARG A 206 14.79 11.07 4.74
N PHE A 207 13.85 10.16 4.82
CA PHE A 207 13.60 9.22 3.73
C PHE A 207 13.08 9.92 2.48
N ALA A 208 12.12 10.82 2.60
CA ALA A 208 11.61 11.62 1.49
C ALA A 208 12.72 12.44 0.81
N ALA A 209 13.61 13.04 1.61
CA ALA A 209 14.78 13.76 1.13
C ALA A 209 15.79 12.82 0.42
N ASP A 210 16.14 11.70 1.02
CA ASP A 210 17.10 10.73 0.45
C ASP A 210 16.65 10.20 -0.91
N ILE A 211 15.36 9.91 -1.09
CA ILE A 211 14.82 9.46 -2.37
C ILE A 211 14.60 10.60 -3.38
N GLY A 212 14.62 11.86 -2.94
CA GLY A 212 14.38 13.03 -3.79
C GLY A 212 12.96 13.08 -4.33
N ALA A 213 11.95 12.76 -3.50
CA ALA A 213 10.55 12.80 -3.89
C ALA A 213 10.11 14.21 -4.27
N GLN A 214 9.32 14.37 -5.34
CA GLN A 214 8.76 15.67 -5.73
C GLN A 214 7.44 15.95 -4.99
N CYS A 215 6.64 14.91 -4.78
CA CYS A 215 5.40 14.99 -3.99
C CYS A 215 5.38 13.86 -2.95
N PHE A 216 4.97 14.20 -1.73
CA PHE A 216 4.89 13.29 -0.59
C PHE A 216 3.45 13.22 -0.08
N ILE A 217 2.92 12.00 0.02
CA ILE A 217 1.56 11.71 0.51
C ILE A 217 1.67 10.65 1.62
N PRO A 218 1.45 11.02 2.91
CA PRO A 218 1.44 10.05 4.00
C PRO A 218 0.16 9.20 3.98
N HIS A 219 0.26 7.94 4.40
CA HIS A 219 -0.90 7.05 4.57
C HIS A 219 -0.73 6.14 5.78
N HIS A 220 -1.74 5.30 6.07
CA HIS A 220 -1.78 4.34 7.18
C HIS A 220 -1.72 5.00 8.58
N MET A 221 -2.19 6.21 8.71
CA MET A 221 -2.21 6.97 9.97
C MET A 221 -3.51 6.76 10.75
N ASP A 222 -4.56 6.31 10.08
CA ASP A 222 -5.95 6.26 10.53
C ASP A 222 -6.45 4.87 10.95
N LEU A 223 -5.65 3.80 10.87
CA LEU A 223 -6.08 2.45 11.25
C LEU A 223 -6.53 2.37 12.73
N LYS A 224 -5.85 3.11 13.62
CA LYS A 224 -6.10 3.09 15.07
C LYS A 224 -6.31 4.48 15.66
N ARG A 225 -6.43 5.52 14.85
CA ARG A 225 -6.50 6.91 15.28
C ARG A 225 -7.50 7.68 14.45
N SER A 226 -8.37 8.46 15.12
CA SER A 226 -9.17 9.46 14.42
C SER A 226 -8.29 10.59 13.86
N ARG A 227 -8.87 11.41 12.98
CA ARG A 227 -8.16 12.56 12.40
C ARG A 227 -7.60 13.49 13.48
N GLU A 228 -8.37 13.78 14.51
CA GLU A 228 -7.91 14.65 15.62
C GLU A 228 -6.69 14.05 16.34
N GLN A 229 -6.63 12.73 16.46
CA GLN A 229 -5.53 12.03 17.14
C GLN A 229 -4.23 11.98 16.31
N TYR A 230 -4.32 11.90 14.98
CA TYR A 230 -3.12 11.88 14.15
C TYR A 230 -2.72 13.24 13.58
N GLN A 231 -3.61 14.24 13.58
CA GLN A 231 -3.35 15.56 13.00
C GLN A 231 -2.08 16.23 13.54
N PRO A 232 -1.79 16.25 14.86
CA PRO A 232 -0.56 16.87 15.38
C PRO A 232 0.72 16.24 14.82
N LEU A 233 0.69 14.94 14.50
CA LEU A 233 1.82 14.24 13.90
C LEU A 233 2.00 14.63 12.43
N ILE A 234 0.90 14.83 11.71
CA ILE A 234 0.90 15.28 10.31
C ILE A 234 1.37 16.73 10.20
N ASP A 235 0.96 17.58 11.14
CA ASP A 235 1.41 18.98 11.17
C ASP A 235 2.92 19.04 11.41
N LYS A 236 3.45 18.28 12.37
CA LYS A 236 4.90 18.18 12.59
C LYS A 236 5.65 17.66 11.35
N LEU A 237 5.08 16.68 10.65
CA LEU A 237 5.66 16.14 9.41
C LEU A 237 5.68 17.19 8.30
N ARG A 238 4.59 17.96 8.14
CA ARG A 238 4.47 19.04 7.14
C ARG A 238 5.47 20.15 7.42
N GLU A 239 5.55 20.63 8.67
CA GLU A 239 6.47 21.67 9.09
C GLU A 239 7.93 21.21 8.89
N GLY A 240 8.28 20.04 9.37
CA GLY A 240 9.63 19.50 9.21
C GLY A 240 10.06 19.25 7.77
N LEU A 241 9.11 18.86 6.88
CA LEU A 241 9.38 18.77 5.43
C LEU A 241 9.61 20.16 4.83
N HIS A 242 8.76 21.14 5.18
CA HIS A 242 8.92 22.51 4.70
C HIS A 242 10.29 23.11 5.07
N ASP A 243 10.76 22.84 6.28
CA ASP A 243 12.03 23.33 6.78
C ASP A 243 13.25 22.63 6.16
N ALA A 244 13.15 21.30 6.00
CA ALA A 244 14.28 20.47 5.55
C ALA A 244 14.40 20.36 4.02
N VAL A 245 13.26 20.35 3.31
CA VAL A 245 13.17 20.07 1.87
C VAL A 245 12.00 20.86 1.27
N PRO A 246 12.08 22.21 1.22
CA PRO A 246 10.96 23.08 0.87
C PRO A 246 10.41 22.87 -0.55
N GLU A 247 11.18 22.23 -1.43
CA GLU A 247 10.76 21.89 -2.78
C GLU A 247 9.80 20.70 -2.86
N ILE A 248 9.68 19.87 -1.81
CA ILE A 248 8.76 18.72 -1.79
C ILE A 248 7.33 19.22 -1.55
N ARG A 249 6.45 18.98 -2.51
CA ARG A 249 5.01 19.20 -2.34
C ARG A 249 4.45 18.20 -1.34
N PHE A 250 3.95 18.67 -0.20
CA PHE A 250 3.25 17.83 0.78
C PHE A 250 1.75 17.83 0.54
N ILE A 251 1.13 16.66 0.45
CA ILE A 251 -0.31 16.49 0.37
C ILE A 251 -0.77 15.63 1.55
N GLN A 252 -1.57 16.20 2.46
CA GLN A 252 -2.34 15.43 3.41
C GLN A 252 -3.58 14.88 2.68
N PRO A 253 -3.71 13.54 2.51
CA PRO A 253 -4.81 13.01 1.73
C PRO A 253 -6.14 13.14 2.48
N GLU A 254 -7.22 13.36 1.73
CA GLU A 254 -8.60 13.32 2.18
C GLU A 254 -9.28 12.07 1.61
N TYR A 255 -10.20 11.48 2.38
CA TYR A 255 -10.92 10.29 1.93
C TYR A 255 -11.72 10.56 0.66
N ASN A 256 -11.54 9.69 -0.33
CA ASN A 256 -12.27 9.71 -1.59
C ASN A 256 -12.12 11.00 -2.42
N HIS A 257 -11.09 11.82 -2.12
CA HIS A 257 -10.78 13.03 -2.88
C HIS A 257 -9.74 12.72 -3.97
N TRP A 258 -10.02 13.17 -5.21
CA TRP A 258 -9.12 12.99 -6.34
C TRP A 258 -8.05 14.07 -6.40
N TYR A 259 -6.80 13.62 -6.51
CA TYR A 259 -5.62 14.45 -6.78
C TYR A 259 -5.10 14.15 -8.18
N THR A 260 -4.70 15.19 -8.92
CA THR A 260 -4.20 15.09 -10.29
C THR A 260 -2.77 15.60 -10.39
N PHE A 261 -1.98 14.96 -11.26
CA PHE A 261 -0.56 15.20 -11.43
C PHE A 261 -0.15 15.21 -12.90
#